data_e53fabe921d8c110421660c633e7b934
#
_entry.id   e53fabe921d8c110421660c633e7b934
#
_cell.length_a   1.000
_cell.length_b   1.000
_cell.length_c   1.000
_cell.angle_alpha   90.00
_cell.angle_beta   90.00
_cell.angle_gamma   90.00
#
_symmetry.space_group_name_H-M   'P 1'
#
loop_
_entity.id
_entity.type
_entity.pdbx_description
1 polymer ?
#
loop_
_entity_poly.entity_id
_entity_poly.type
_entity_poly.pdbx_seq_one_letter_code
_entity_poly.pdbx_strand_id
1 'polypeptide(L)'
;MPSVCIVGAGVAGLTIGYQLARRGYAVTIVERNTVVGGLGRTFHYGDFHFDVGPHRFHTENARVAAFIRAILAEEAIEIPRKSGARMFGRYHEWPLRPSILAAMPIKLMVTGARDLVLREHLDGESFEADVVNKYGRTLYNIFFEPYTRKFLFHSPSELHRDWARARNRTRHAR
;
A
#
# COMPACT_ATOMS: atom_id res chain seq x y z
N MET A 1 8.95 1.37 -40.12
CA MET A 1 8.62 0.95 -38.76
C MET A 1 7.94 2.10 -38.04
N PRO A 2 6.80 1.90 -37.40
CA PRO A 2 6.22 2.96 -36.60
C PRO A 2 7.16 3.30 -35.42
N SER A 3 7.30 4.59 -35.10
CA SER A 3 8.16 5.08 -34.03
C SER A 3 7.35 5.67 -32.88
N VAL A 4 7.82 5.49 -31.65
CA VAL A 4 7.18 6.01 -30.43
C VAL A 4 8.26 6.63 -29.54
N CYS A 5 7.95 7.83 -29.04
CA CYS A 5 8.75 8.48 -28.00
C CYS A 5 7.99 8.42 -26.68
N ILE A 6 8.65 7.91 -25.63
CA ILE A 6 8.12 7.79 -24.27
C ILE A 6 8.88 8.76 -23.37
N VAL A 7 8.17 9.60 -22.64
CA VAL A 7 8.75 10.53 -21.69
C VAL A 7 8.71 9.93 -20.29
N GLY A 8 9.89 9.70 -19.72
CA GLY A 8 10.10 9.11 -18.41
C GLY A 8 10.43 7.61 -18.45
N ALA A 9 11.59 7.25 -17.91
CA ALA A 9 12.08 5.87 -17.77
C ALA A 9 11.80 5.29 -16.38
N GLY A 10 10.65 5.59 -15.79
CA GLY A 10 10.12 4.86 -14.64
C GLY A 10 9.55 3.51 -15.05
N VAL A 11 9.07 2.72 -14.07
CA VAL A 11 8.52 1.37 -14.32
C VAL A 11 7.44 1.36 -15.40
N ALA A 12 6.55 2.36 -15.42
CA ALA A 12 5.49 2.45 -16.43
C ALA A 12 6.06 2.68 -17.83
N GLY A 13 6.95 3.67 -18.00
CA GLY A 13 7.57 3.97 -19.31
C GLY A 13 8.41 2.81 -19.84
N LEU A 14 9.21 2.19 -18.97
CA LEU A 14 10.00 1.01 -19.34
C LEU A 14 9.11 -0.17 -19.74
N THR A 15 8.00 -0.42 -19.02
CA THR A 15 7.05 -1.49 -19.34
C THR A 15 6.40 -1.27 -20.70
N ILE A 16 5.93 -0.05 -20.97
CA ILE A 16 5.32 0.31 -22.26
C ILE A 16 6.36 0.18 -23.38
N GLY A 17 7.56 0.71 -23.16
CA GLY A 17 8.65 0.63 -24.12
C GLY A 17 9.00 -0.82 -24.50
N TYR A 18 9.15 -1.67 -23.49
CA TYR A 18 9.39 -3.09 -23.68
C TYR A 18 8.29 -3.77 -24.52
N GLN A 19 7.02 -3.51 -24.18
CA GLN A 19 5.88 -4.11 -24.88
C GLN A 19 5.77 -3.63 -26.35
N LEU A 20 6.06 -2.36 -26.60
CA LEU A 20 6.02 -1.80 -27.95
C LEU A 20 7.20 -2.28 -28.80
N ALA A 21 8.40 -2.34 -28.23
CA ALA A 21 9.56 -2.89 -28.91
C ALA A 21 9.34 -4.34 -29.34
N ARG A 22 8.72 -5.17 -28.48
CA ARG A 22 8.34 -6.56 -28.83
C ARG A 22 7.29 -6.65 -29.94
N ARG A 23 6.56 -5.57 -30.21
CA ARG A 23 5.59 -5.46 -31.32
C ARG A 23 6.17 -4.83 -32.57
N GLY A 24 7.49 -4.60 -32.61
CA GLY A 24 8.19 -4.08 -33.80
C GLY A 24 8.15 -2.55 -33.94
N TYR A 25 7.86 -1.82 -32.86
CA TYR A 25 7.98 -0.35 -32.87
C TYR A 25 9.44 0.07 -32.61
N ALA A 26 9.89 1.13 -33.28
CA ALA A 26 11.10 1.84 -32.88
C ALA A 26 10.78 2.70 -31.65
N VAL A 27 11.35 2.35 -30.49
CA VAL A 27 11.04 3.00 -29.22
C VAL A 27 12.22 3.88 -28.79
N THR A 28 11.92 5.15 -28.50
CA THR A 28 12.85 6.07 -27.84
C THR A 28 12.27 6.45 -26.48
N ILE A 29 13.06 6.30 -25.41
CA ILE A 29 12.68 6.71 -24.06
C ILE A 29 13.55 7.88 -23.63
N VAL A 30 12.92 8.99 -23.23
CA VAL A 30 13.62 10.20 -22.75
C VAL A 30 13.44 10.26 -21.23
N GLU A 31 14.57 10.29 -20.51
CA GLU A 31 14.60 10.39 -19.05
C GLU A 31 15.38 11.64 -18.62
N ARG A 32 14.86 12.34 -17.62
CA ARG A 32 15.47 13.55 -17.06
C ARG A 32 16.73 13.24 -16.25
N ASN A 33 16.72 12.11 -15.52
CA ASN A 33 17.83 11.71 -14.68
C ASN A 33 18.81 10.85 -15.46
N THR A 34 20.03 10.72 -14.95
CA THR A 34 21.08 9.87 -15.52
C THR A 34 20.84 8.38 -15.27
N VAL A 35 19.91 8.04 -14.36
CA VAL A 35 19.59 6.66 -13.97
C VAL A 35 18.12 6.41 -14.20
N VAL A 36 17.79 5.31 -14.87
CA VAL A 36 16.43 4.84 -15.12
C VAL A 36 15.81 4.16 -13.90
N GLY A 37 14.51 3.85 -13.96
CA GLY A 37 13.78 3.12 -12.90
C GLY A 37 12.79 4.00 -12.11
N GLY A 38 12.95 5.32 -12.14
CA GLY A 38 12.05 6.25 -11.43
C GLY A 38 12.06 5.98 -9.92
N LEU A 39 10.88 5.82 -9.30
CA LEU A 39 10.77 5.47 -7.89
C LEU A 39 11.17 4.02 -7.57
N GLY A 40 11.27 3.15 -8.59
CA GLY A 40 11.70 1.76 -8.45
C GLY A 40 13.22 1.56 -8.51
N ARG A 41 14.00 2.64 -8.59
CA ARG A 41 15.48 2.55 -8.67
C ARG A 41 16.10 2.31 -7.31
N THR A 42 17.20 1.56 -7.31
CA THR A 42 18.08 1.37 -6.16
C THR A 42 19.27 2.32 -6.27
N PHE A 43 19.64 2.97 -5.18
CA PHE A 43 20.86 3.77 -5.08
C PHE A 43 22.01 2.93 -4.53
N HIS A 44 23.17 3.11 -5.11
CA HIS A 44 24.40 2.45 -4.70
C HIS A 44 25.32 3.47 -4.03
N TYR A 45 25.83 3.13 -2.84
CA TYR A 45 26.82 3.94 -2.14
C TYR A 45 27.88 2.99 -1.54
N GLY A 46 29.01 2.87 -2.20
CA GLY A 46 29.96 1.81 -1.89
C GLY A 46 29.31 0.43 -2.01
N ASP A 47 29.41 -0.39 -0.99
CA ASP A 47 28.78 -1.72 -0.91
C ASP A 47 27.33 -1.71 -0.42
N PHE A 48 26.77 -0.52 -0.18
CA PHE A 48 25.39 -0.38 0.31
C PHE A 48 24.42 -0.12 -0.83
N HIS A 49 23.22 -0.69 -0.70
CA HIS A 49 22.10 -0.54 -1.63
C HIS A 49 20.89 0.03 -0.91
N PHE A 50 20.34 1.11 -1.44
CA PHE A 50 19.19 1.81 -0.84
C PHE A 50 18.11 2.03 -1.87
N ASP A 51 16.90 1.62 -1.53
CA ASP A 51 15.71 1.94 -2.30
C ASP A 51 15.05 3.24 -1.81
N VAL A 52 14.32 3.93 -2.69
CA VAL A 52 13.53 5.13 -2.33
C VAL A 52 12.43 4.79 -1.31
N GLY A 53 12.01 3.54 -1.29
CA GLY A 53 10.99 3.03 -0.39
C GLY A 53 10.85 1.51 -0.50
N PRO A 54 9.91 0.87 0.21
CA PRO A 54 9.72 -0.57 0.13
C PRO A 54 9.21 -0.97 -1.26
N HIS A 55 10.03 -1.63 -2.04
CA HIS A 55 9.75 -2.06 -3.42
C HIS A 55 9.31 -3.51 -3.53
N ARG A 56 8.43 -3.95 -2.64
CA ARG A 56 7.83 -5.27 -2.81
C ARG A 56 6.77 -5.21 -3.90
N PHE A 57 6.99 -5.96 -4.97
CA PHE A 57 5.96 -6.15 -5.97
C PHE A 57 4.86 -7.04 -5.40
N HIS A 58 3.61 -6.57 -5.50
CA HIS A 58 2.43 -7.32 -5.10
C HIS A 58 1.30 -7.05 -6.09
N THR A 59 0.70 -8.10 -6.62
CA THR A 59 -0.45 -8.01 -7.50
C THR A 59 -1.35 -9.23 -7.35
N GLU A 60 -2.66 -9.01 -7.46
CA GLU A 60 -3.67 -10.07 -7.58
C GLU A 60 -4.00 -10.37 -9.05
N ASN A 61 -3.50 -9.56 -9.97
CA ASN A 61 -3.71 -9.75 -11.39
C ASN A 61 -2.75 -10.81 -11.94
N ALA A 62 -3.29 -11.98 -12.28
CA ALA A 62 -2.52 -13.11 -12.78
C ALA A 62 -1.70 -12.78 -14.04
N ARG A 63 -2.20 -11.91 -14.94
CA ARG A 63 -1.48 -11.49 -16.15
C ARG A 63 -0.27 -10.65 -15.81
N VAL A 64 -0.41 -9.73 -14.84
CA VAL A 64 0.70 -8.89 -14.35
C VAL A 64 1.73 -9.74 -13.62
N ALA A 65 1.28 -10.68 -12.77
CA ALA A 65 2.17 -11.61 -12.08
C ALA A 65 3.00 -12.46 -13.07
N ALA A 66 2.33 -13.01 -14.10
CA ALA A 66 3.01 -13.80 -15.14
C ALA A 66 4.02 -12.93 -15.94
N PHE A 67 3.67 -11.71 -16.27
CA PHE A 67 4.55 -10.78 -16.96
C PHE A 67 5.82 -10.47 -16.14
N ILE A 68 5.66 -10.18 -14.85
CA ILE A 68 6.82 -9.90 -13.96
C ILE A 68 7.69 -11.13 -13.79
N ARG A 69 7.10 -12.32 -13.59
CA ARG A 69 7.88 -13.57 -13.52
C ARG A 69 8.65 -13.84 -14.81
N ALA A 70 8.06 -13.56 -15.97
CA ALA A 70 8.73 -13.74 -17.26
C ALA A 70 9.92 -12.79 -17.47
N ILE A 71 9.87 -11.58 -16.86
CA ILE A 71 10.97 -10.61 -16.94
C ILE A 71 12.09 -10.96 -15.94
N LEU A 72 11.71 -11.25 -14.69
CA LEU A 72 12.68 -11.46 -13.61
C LEU A 72 13.25 -12.88 -13.59
N ALA A 73 12.53 -13.83 -14.18
CA ALA A 73 12.92 -15.24 -14.21
C ALA A 73 13.41 -15.73 -12.83
N GLU A 74 14.66 -16.17 -12.73
CA GLU A 74 15.28 -16.68 -11.50
C GLU A 74 15.70 -15.59 -10.51
N GLU A 75 15.71 -14.31 -10.91
CA GLU A 75 16.05 -13.19 -10.03
C GLU A 75 14.90 -12.81 -9.09
N ALA A 76 13.69 -13.34 -9.33
CA ALA A 76 12.53 -13.10 -8.49
C ALA A 76 12.63 -13.86 -7.16
N ILE A 77 12.75 -13.13 -6.06
CA ILE A 77 12.73 -13.70 -4.71
C ILE A 77 11.35 -13.54 -4.10
N GLU A 78 10.70 -14.66 -3.77
CA GLU A 78 9.44 -14.63 -3.02
C GLU A 78 9.70 -14.45 -1.53
N ILE A 79 9.19 -13.36 -0.96
CA ILE A 79 9.37 -13.02 0.45
C ILE A 79 8.02 -13.05 1.16
N PRO A 80 7.87 -13.79 2.27
CA PRO A 80 6.66 -13.77 3.06
C PRO A 80 6.38 -12.36 3.59
N ARG A 81 5.14 -11.90 3.43
CA ARG A 81 4.74 -10.59 3.94
C ARG A 81 4.67 -10.63 5.46
N LYS A 82 5.64 -10.01 6.12
CA LYS A 82 5.58 -9.72 7.55
C LYS A 82 5.37 -8.22 7.73
N SER A 83 4.29 -7.86 8.39
CA SER A 83 3.97 -6.46 8.72
C SER A 83 3.60 -6.40 10.19
N GLY A 84 3.97 -5.33 10.86
CA GLY A 84 3.64 -5.11 12.25
C GLY A 84 3.26 -3.65 12.53
N ALA A 85 2.45 -3.45 13.55
CA ALA A 85 2.11 -2.15 14.10
C ALA A 85 2.56 -2.07 15.55
N ARG A 86 3.21 -0.99 15.94
CA ARG A 86 3.56 -0.73 17.34
C ARG A 86 2.38 -0.03 18.02
N MET A 87 1.73 -0.73 18.94
CA MET A 87 0.61 -0.22 19.74
C MET A 87 0.79 -0.67 21.20
N PHE A 88 0.35 0.17 22.13
CA PHE A 88 0.41 -0.14 23.58
C PHE A 88 1.81 -0.57 24.07
N GLY A 89 2.87 0.06 23.50
CA GLY A 89 4.26 -0.22 23.87
C GLY A 89 4.86 -1.50 23.27
N ARG A 90 4.11 -2.29 22.52
CA ARG A 90 4.52 -3.59 21.92
C ARG A 90 4.31 -3.61 20.42
N TYR A 91 5.04 -4.48 19.73
CA TYR A 91 4.80 -4.81 18.32
C TYR A 91 3.74 -5.89 18.21
N HIS A 92 2.74 -5.65 17.36
CA HIS A 92 1.68 -6.59 17.02
C HIS A 92 1.75 -6.92 15.54
N GLU A 93 1.53 -8.19 15.20
CA GLU A 93 1.46 -8.60 13.79
C GLU A 93 0.28 -7.92 13.09
N TRP A 94 0.50 -7.53 11.84
CA TRP A 94 -0.56 -7.04 10.97
C TRP A 94 -0.98 -8.13 9.97
N PRO A 95 -2.24 -8.43 9.82
CA PRO A 95 -3.44 -7.81 10.43
C PRO A 95 -3.54 -8.07 11.93
N LEU A 96 -4.08 -7.07 12.63
CA LEU A 96 -4.26 -7.17 14.08
C LEU A 96 -5.10 -8.40 14.43
N ARG A 97 -4.57 -9.22 15.33
CA ARG A 97 -5.25 -10.41 15.86
C ARG A 97 -5.97 -10.07 17.16
N PRO A 98 -6.98 -10.85 17.58
CA PRO A 98 -7.66 -10.65 18.88
C PRO A 98 -6.72 -10.61 20.08
N SER A 99 -5.52 -11.21 19.97
CA SER A 99 -4.48 -11.15 21.02
C SER A 99 -4.03 -9.73 21.39
N ILE A 100 -4.30 -8.71 20.55
CA ILE A 100 -4.03 -7.32 20.90
C ILE A 100 -4.86 -6.87 22.12
N LEU A 101 -6.02 -7.47 22.35
CA LEU A 101 -6.87 -7.16 23.50
C LEU A 101 -6.14 -7.38 24.82
N ALA A 102 -5.25 -8.36 24.90
CA ALA A 102 -4.45 -8.62 26.10
C ALA A 102 -3.42 -7.49 26.41
N ALA A 103 -3.07 -6.68 25.42
CA ALA A 103 -2.16 -5.54 25.59
C ALA A 103 -2.92 -4.19 25.71
N MET A 104 -4.22 -4.19 25.44
CA MET A 104 -5.05 -2.98 25.44
C MET A 104 -5.39 -2.58 26.89
N PRO A 105 -5.26 -1.29 27.25
CA PRO A 105 -5.73 -0.77 28.53
C PRO A 105 -7.21 -1.06 28.73
N ILE A 106 -7.60 -1.51 29.94
CA ILE A 106 -8.97 -1.94 30.25
C ILE A 106 -10.01 -0.86 29.95
N LYS A 107 -9.66 0.41 30.17
CA LYS A 107 -10.51 1.56 29.84
C LYS A 107 -10.86 1.60 28.35
N LEU A 108 -9.89 1.33 27.48
CA LEU A 108 -10.10 1.30 26.02
C LEU A 108 -10.92 0.08 25.58
N MET A 109 -10.76 -1.06 26.27
CA MET A 109 -11.59 -2.23 26.01
C MET A 109 -13.06 -1.95 26.34
N VAL A 110 -13.32 -1.35 27.51
CA VAL A 110 -14.69 -1.00 27.94
C VAL A 110 -15.32 0.04 27.00
N THR A 111 -14.58 1.12 26.66
CA THR A 111 -15.10 2.15 25.75
C THR A 111 -15.32 1.60 24.35
N GLY A 112 -14.40 0.77 23.84
CA GLY A 112 -14.55 0.13 22.53
C GLY A 112 -15.73 -0.85 22.48
N ALA A 113 -15.95 -1.64 23.52
CA ALA A 113 -17.12 -2.50 23.65
C ALA A 113 -18.44 -1.68 23.68
N ARG A 114 -18.44 -0.58 24.44
CA ARG A 114 -19.57 0.36 24.47
C ARG A 114 -19.87 0.93 23.08
N ASP A 115 -18.87 1.36 22.32
CA ASP A 115 -19.06 1.90 20.97
C ASP A 115 -19.70 0.87 20.02
N LEU A 116 -19.35 -0.41 20.16
CA LEU A 116 -19.93 -1.48 19.35
C LEU A 116 -21.40 -1.74 19.70
N VAL A 117 -21.80 -1.48 20.95
CA VAL A 117 -23.19 -1.63 21.41
C VAL A 117 -24.04 -0.40 21.04
N LEU A 118 -23.54 0.80 21.36
CA LEU A 118 -24.27 2.06 21.17
C LEU A 118 -24.25 2.56 19.72
N ARG A 119 -23.31 2.09 18.92
CA ARG A 119 -23.16 2.35 17.48
C ARG A 119 -23.45 3.81 17.09
N GLU A 120 -22.46 4.67 17.35
CA GLU A 120 -22.47 6.00 16.74
C GLU A 120 -22.64 5.86 15.22
N HIS A 121 -23.57 6.61 14.64
CA HIS A 121 -23.76 6.65 13.20
C HIS A 121 -23.37 8.02 12.66
N LEU A 122 -22.44 8.04 11.72
CA LEU A 122 -22.06 9.24 10.99
C LEU A 122 -22.58 9.14 9.56
N ASP A 123 -23.25 10.19 9.12
CA ASP A 123 -23.65 10.33 7.73
C ASP A 123 -22.48 10.73 6.82
N GLY A 124 -22.61 10.42 5.53
CA GLY A 124 -21.66 10.83 4.51
C GLY A 124 -20.76 9.73 3.99
N GLU A 125 -19.89 10.12 3.06
CA GLU A 125 -19.02 9.21 2.34
C GLU A 125 -17.54 9.35 2.73
N SER A 126 -17.26 9.94 3.89
CA SER A 126 -15.89 10.09 4.38
C SER A 126 -15.33 8.75 4.89
N PHE A 127 -14.01 8.64 4.86
CA PHE A 127 -13.31 7.51 5.47
C PHE A 127 -13.54 7.45 6.98
N GLU A 128 -13.65 8.59 7.66
CA GLU A 128 -14.03 8.66 9.06
C GLU A 128 -15.37 7.98 9.31
N ALA A 129 -16.43 8.38 8.56
CA ALA A 129 -17.76 7.81 8.70
C ALA A 129 -17.75 6.28 8.48
N ASP A 130 -17.10 5.79 7.44
CA ASP A 130 -16.98 4.33 7.15
C ASP A 130 -16.32 3.57 8.31
N VAL A 131 -15.25 4.12 8.88
CA VAL A 131 -14.51 3.47 9.97
C VAL A 131 -15.27 3.54 11.29
N VAL A 132 -15.81 4.70 11.67
CA VAL A 132 -16.57 4.86 12.92
C VAL A 132 -17.80 3.97 12.92
N ASN A 133 -18.56 3.97 11.83
CA ASN A 133 -19.75 3.13 11.69
C ASN A 133 -19.44 1.63 11.78
N LYS A 134 -18.25 1.22 11.36
CA LYS A 134 -17.86 -0.18 11.32
C LYS A 134 -17.14 -0.67 12.58
N TYR A 135 -16.29 0.16 13.16
CA TYR A 135 -15.37 -0.25 14.23
C TYR A 135 -15.55 0.55 15.53
N GLY A 136 -16.35 1.60 15.52
CA GLY A 136 -16.58 2.50 16.65
C GLY A 136 -15.55 3.62 16.78
N ARG A 137 -15.93 4.66 17.50
CA ARG A 137 -15.14 5.88 17.71
C ARG A 137 -13.83 5.63 18.45
N THR A 138 -13.81 4.73 19.42
CA THR A 138 -12.61 4.42 20.19
C THR A 138 -11.50 3.87 19.28
N LEU A 139 -11.80 2.88 18.43
CA LEU A 139 -10.80 2.31 17.53
C LEU A 139 -10.38 3.31 16.44
N TYR A 140 -11.31 4.12 15.97
CA TYR A 140 -11.01 5.22 15.06
C TYR A 140 -9.95 6.15 15.68
N ASN A 141 -10.16 6.66 16.88
CA ASN A 141 -9.27 7.62 17.53
C ASN A 141 -7.88 7.05 17.87
N ILE A 142 -7.80 5.78 18.27
CA ILE A 142 -6.52 5.20 18.72
C ILE A 142 -5.66 4.65 17.56
N PHE A 143 -6.29 4.35 16.42
CA PHE A 143 -5.58 3.70 15.33
C PHE A 143 -5.78 4.39 13.97
N PHE A 144 -7.00 4.51 13.49
CA PHE A 144 -7.24 4.94 12.12
C PHE A 144 -6.91 6.41 11.89
N GLU A 145 -7.32 7.29 12.78
CA GLU A 145 -7.05 8.72 12.66
C GLU A 145 -5.54 9.02 12.72
N PRO A 146 -4.79 8.65 13.78
CA PRO A 146 -3.37 8.96 13.88
C PRO A 146 -2.54 8.30 12.78
N TYR A 147 -2.90 7.08 12.38
CA TYR A 147 -2.24 6.41 11.28
C TYR A 147 -2.45 7.12 9.95
N THR A 148 -3.69 7.52 9.65
CA THR A 148 -4.04 8.17 8.38
C THR A 148 -3.40 9.56 8.29
N ARG A 149 -3.48 10.35 9.37
CA ARG A 149 -2.80 11.65 9.43
C ARG A 149 -1.29 11.55 9.23
N LYS A 150 -0.65 10.56 9.88
CA LYS A 150 0.78 10.33 9.74
C LYS A 150 1.17 9.87 8.33
N PHE A 151 0.35 9.07 7.70
CA PHE A 151 0.67 8.45 6.40
C PHE A 151 0.32 9.32 5.21
N LEU A 152 -0.81 10.03 5.27
CA LEU A 152 -1.33 10.83 4.16
C LEU A 152 -1.21 12.34 4.38
N PHE A 153 -0.89 12.79 5.59
CA PHE A 153 -0.89 14.20 5.98
C PHE A 153 -2.26 14.88 5.83
N HIS A 154 -3.34 14.09 5.77
CA HIS A 154 -4.73 14.53 5.67
C HIS A 154 -5.59 13.94 6.77
N SER A 155 -6.68 14.63 7.11
CA SER A 155 -7.69 14.09 8.03
C SER A 155 -8.50 12.98 7.36
N PRO A 156 -8.87 11.90 8.08
CA PRO A 156 -9.79 10.91 7.55
C PRO A 156 -11.14 11.46 7.10
N SER A 157 -11.61 12.58 7.68
CA SER A 157 -12.83 13.28 7.28
C SER A 157 -12.76 13.89 5.87
N GLU A 158 -11.54 14.19 5.39
CA GLU A 158 -11.29 14.74 4.05
C GLU A 158 -11.14 13.66 2.97
N LEU A 159 -11.04 12.40 3.37
CA LEU A 159 -10.84 11.27 2.47
C LEU A 159 -12.16 10.57 2.17
N HIS A 160 -12.36 10.19 0.90
CA HIS A 160 -13.50 9.38 0.51
C HIS A 160 -13.36 7.92 1.02
N ARG A 161 -14.47 7.30 1.41
CA ARG A 161 -14.52 5.91 1.94
C ARG A 161 -13.91 4.86 0.99
N ASP A 162 -13.92 5.10 -0.32
CA ASP A 162 -13.36 4.15 -1.30
C ASP A 162 -11.84 3.99 -1.16
N TRP A 163 -11.16 4.96 -0.56
CA TRP A 163 -9.74 4.81 -0.24
C TRP A 163 -9.49 3.63 0.70
N ALA A 164 -10.33 3.46 1.72
CA ALA A 164 -10.27 2.31 2.62
C ALA A 164 -10.60 0.99 1.90
N ARG A 165 -11.62 1.02 1.04
CA ARG A 165 -12.06 -0.14 0.27
C ARG A 165 -11.01 -0.61 -0.73
N ALA A 166 -10.37 0.30 -1.44
CA ALA A 166 -9.27 -0.02 -2.36
C ALA A 166 -8.11 -0.72 -1.64
N ARG A 167 -7.81 -0.32 -0.40
CA ARG A 167 -6.73 -0.89 0.40
C ARG A 167 -7.10 -2.21 1.10
N ASN A 168 -8.39 -2.42 1.38
CA ASN A 168 -8.89 -3.64 2.03
C ASN A 168 -9.34 -4.73 1.03
N ARG A 169 -9.52 -4.42 -0.25
CA ARG A 169 -9.86 -5.39 -1.29
C ARG A 169 -8.83 -6.50 -1.46
N THR A 170 -7.59 -6.28 -1.05
CA THR A 170 -6.53 -7.29 -1.08
C THR A 170 -6.73 -8.46 -0.10
N ARG A 171 -7.89 -8.59 0.55
CA ARG A 171 -8.14 -9.61 1.60
C ARG A 171 -9.17 -10.67 1.27
N HIS A 172 -9.90 -10.58 0.16
CA HIS A 172 -11.03 -11.48 -0.11
C HIS A 172 -10.93 -12.28 -1.41
N ALA A 173 -9.76 -12.36 -2.05
CA ALA A 173 -9.52 -13.33 -3.11
C ALA A 173 -8.82 -14.56 -2.48
N ARG A 174 -9.63 -15.52 -2.06
CA ARG A 174 -9.26 -16.93 -1.95
C ARG A 174 -9.76 -17.64 -3.18
#